data_47d59072e12ce1cb3b616995a85e0f25
#
_entry.id   47d59072e12ce1cb3b616995a85e0f25
#
_cell.length_a   1.000
_cell.length_b   1.000
_cell.length_c   1.000
_cell.angle_alpha   90.00
_cell.angle_beta   90.00
_cell.angle_gamma   90.00
#
_symmetry.space_group_name_H-M   'P 1'
#
loop_
_entity.id
_entity.type
_entity.pdbx_description
1 polymer ?
#
loop_
_entity_poly.entity_id
_entity_poly.type
_entity_poly.pdbx_seq_one_letter_code
_entity_poly.pdbx_strand_id
1 'polypeptide(L)'
;MTCLKPEDRTPSAGGGVGRDFNAFDAMAPRLPEEADKAFRNGRRVKNNGVAPAGVYRPNYNILTPDMRSPEFVQMSTAAAISLGIMSGKMYRCSCTRCLNLLLTYPEGCRANCAYCGLARHREADRDYADRNFIRVDWPAVPMEDLVDIVARDGENSTFHRMCISMITHPNSDLDTVKVLKKWTDRIPADQIPVSILSNPTTMKRSDVKLLKDLGADIFTVALDAATPELFDRTRGKGVNSPHSWAKYWEVLNDAKDIFGEQKFGAHIIVGMGETENEVLSLVQQLVDMGGHSHMFCFFPEKGSLMDHLPATPRDQWRRVQLARYLIDYAGVRVEQMTFDDKGRVRDFGLPNGELDNIIDTGIAFRTSGCPGKFADDISACDRPYGDSPPSDIASYPFQPIKKDIKNIRKQLKMHKSERLEN
;
A
#
# COMPACT_ATOMS: atom_id res chain seq x y z
N MET A 1 -3.61 -16.27 18.40
CA MET A 1 -2.33 -16.39 17.69
C MET A 1 -1.64 -15.06 17.92
N THR A 2 -0.60 -15.04 18.69
CA THR A 2 0.25 -13.87 18.95
C THR A 2 1.07 -13.61 17.71
N CYS A 3 1.05 -12.38 17.19
CA CYS A 3 2.14 -11.90 16.35
C CYS A 3 3.44 -12.13 17.12
N LEU A 4 4.50 -12.57 16.47
CA LEU A 4 5.82 -12.76 17.11
C LEU A 4 6.16 -11.50 17.90
N LYS A 5 6.60 -11.68 19.14
CA LYS A 5 6.96 -10.55 20.01
C LYS A 5 8.19 -9.82 19.44
N PRO A 6 8.33 -8.51 19.68
CA PRO A 6 9.46 -7.71 19.20
C PRO A 6 10.85 -8.25 19.59
N GLU A 7 10.95 -8.97 20.70
CA GLU A 7 12.17 -9.56 21.26
C GLU A 7 12.86 -10.59 20.33
N ASP A 8 12.15 -11.11 19.34
CA ASP A 8 12.69 -12.12 18.39
C ASP A 8 13.24 -11.51 17.09
N ARG A 9 13.37 -10.17 16.99
CA ARG A 9 13.73 -9.49 15.74
C ARG A 9 14.91 -8.54 15.89
N THR A 10 15.82 -8.55 14.92
CA THR A 10 16.93 -7.58 14.87
C THR A 10 16.53 -6.30 14.14
N PRO A 11 16.89 -5.10 14.64
CA PRO A 11 16.66 -3.83 13.94
C PRO A 11 17.42 -3.79 12.61
N SER A 12 16.84 -3.16 11.57
CA SER A 12 17.55 -2.91 10.32
C SER A 12 18.64 -1.88 10.53
N ALA A 13 19.90 -2.29 10.45
CA ALA A 13 21.00 -1.35 10.33
C ALA A 13 20.90 -0.65 8.97
N GLY A 14 20.81 0.67 8.95
CA GLY A 14 20.87 1.49 7.74
C GLY A 14 22.23 1.39 7.08
N GLY A 15 22.45 0.38 6.24
CA GLY A 15 23.65 0.19 5.45
C GLY A 15 23.26 -0.06 4.00
N GLY A 16 23.78 0.77 3.09
CA GLY A 16 23.65 0.57 1.67
C GLY A 16 24.24 -0.79 1.28
N VAL A 17 23.39 -1.66 0.74
CA VAL A 17 23.81 -2.97 0.26
C VAL A 17 24.27 -2.81 -1.19
N GLY A 18 25.60 -2.87 -1.37
CA GLY A 18 26.17 -3.15 -2.68
C GLY A 18 25.63 -4.50 -3.17
N ARG A 19 25.23 -4.54 -4.44
CA ARG A 19 24.64 -5.73 -5.09
C ARG A 19 25.72 -6.81 -5.26
N ASP A 20 25.84 -7.73 -4.28
CA ASP A 20 26.62 -8.95 -4.45
C ASP A 20 25.69 -10.10 -4.86
N PHE A 21 25.90 -10.64 -6.06
CA PHE A 21 25.07 -11.67 -6.68
C PHE A 21 25.07 -13.05 -5.99
N ASN A 22 25.85 -13.20 -4.91
CA ASN A 22 25.91 -14.45 -4.12
C ASN A 22 24.94 -14.51 -2.93
N ALA A 23 24.01 -13.55 -2.82
CA ALA A 23 23.08 -13.46 -1.68
C ALA A 23 21.80 -14.30 -1.82
N PHE A 24 21.64 -15.09 -2.87
CA PHE A 24 20.42 -15.90 -3.10
C PHE A 24 20.17 -16.97 -2.04
N ASP A 25 21.21 -17.53 -1.44
CA ASP A 25 21.08 -18.53 -0.37
C ASP A 25 20.75 -17.95 1.01
N ALA A 26 20.94 -16.64 1.20
CA ALA A 26 20.77 -15.98 2.50
C ALA A 26 19.44 -15.26 2.66
N MET A 27 18.66 -15.06 1.59
CA MET A 27 17.39 -14.27 1.60
C MET A 27 16.11 -15.08 1.61
N ALA A 28 16.16 -16.40 1.52
CA ALA A 28 14.99 -17.22 1.79
C ALA A 28 14.87 -17.40 3.33
N PRO A 29 13.93 -16.75 4.02
CA PRO A 29 13.74 -17.00 5.44
C PRO A 29 13.28 -18.45 5.59
N ARG A 30 14.17 -19.33 6.08
CA ARG A 30 13.79 -20.64 6.58
C ARG A 30 12.93 -20.40 7.81
N LEU A 31 11.65 -20.71 7.73
CA LEU A 31 10.78 -20.72 8.90
C LEU A 31 11.39 -21.70 9.92
N PRO A 32 11.55 -21.30 11.19
CA PRO A 32 11.92 -22.24 12.23
C PRO A 32 10.91 -23.40 12.28
N GLU A 33 11.38 -24.63 12.42
CA GLU A 33 10.54 -25.84 12.50
C GLU A 33 9.47 -25.77 13.62
N GLU A 34 9.69 -24.92 14.62
CA GLU A 34 8.75 -24.64 15.70
C GLU A 34 7.51 -23.84 15.27
N ALA A 35 7.62 -23.02 14.21
CA ALA A 35 6.46 -22.28 13.68
C ALA A 35 5.44 -23.23 13.05
N ASP A 36 5.86 -24.32 12.44
CA ASP A 36 4.98 -25.34 11.85
C ASP A 36 4.28 -26.19 12.92
N LYS A 37 4.90 -26.43 14.06
CA LYS A 37 4.31 -27.15 15.22
C LYS A 37 3.25 -26.31 15.95
N ALA A 38 3.42 -25.01 16.06
CA ALA A 38 2.43 -24.10 16.66
C ALA A 38 1.16 -24.01 15.81
N PHE A 39 1.28 -24.20 14.51
CA PHE A 39 0.17 -24.17 13.57
C PHE A 39 -0.78 -25.36 13.69
N ARG A 40 -0.30 -26.52 14.15
CA ARG A 40 -1.09 -27.77 14.26
C ARG A 40 -1.91 -27.88 15.55
N ASN A 41 -1.57 -27.11 16.59
CA ASN A 41 -2.22 -27.18 17.90
C ASN A 41 -3.19 -26.04 18.14
N GLY A 42 -4.28 -25.97 17.38
CA GLY A 42 -5.34 -24.95 17.43
C GLY A 42 -5.85 -24.57 18.82
N ARG A 43 -5.08 -23.84 19.61
CA ARG A 43 -5.57 -23.20 20.84
C ARG A 43 -6.27 -21.89 20.51
N ARG A 44 -7.61 -21.88 20.68
CA ARG A 44 -8.40 -20.65 20.74
C ARG A 44 -7.88 -19.77 21.88
N VAL A 45 -7.21 -18.68 21.55
CA VAL A 45 -6.98 -17.61 22.52
C VAL A 45 -8.29 -16.84 22.65
N LYS A 46 -8.91 -16.93 23.81
CA LYS A 46 -10.02 -16.04 24.19
C LYS A 46 -9.41 -14.66 24.43
N ASN A 47 -9.65 -13.74 23.54
CA ASN A 47 -9.39 -12.33 23.78
C ASN A 47 -10.48 -11.82 24.76
N ASN A 48 -10.16 -11.81 26.03
CA ASN A 48 -10.94 -11.10 27.07
C ASN A 48 -10.49 -9.63 27.14
N GLY A 49 -10.27 -8.99 26.01
CA GLY A 49 -9.97 -7.58 25.92
C GLY A 49 -11.25 -6.76 26.18
N VAL A 50 -11.52 -6.46 27.44
CA VAL A 50 -12.36 -5.32 27.80
C VAL A 50 -11.56 -4.08 27.38
N ALA A 51 -12.05 -3.35 26.39
CA ALA A 51 -11.48 -2.06 26.03
C ALA A 51 -11.40 -1.18 27.29
N PRO A 52 -10.27 -0.48 27.54
CA PRO A 52 -10.16 0.40 28.70
C PRO A 52 -11.31 1.40 28.71
N ALA A 53 -11.90 1.63 29.87
CA ALA A 53 -12.93 2.65 30.06
C ALA A 53 -12.35 4.02 29.65
N GLY A 54 -12.99 4.69 28.67
CA GLY A 54 -12.53 5.97 28.13
C GLY A 54 -12.03 5.95 26.68
N VAL A 55 -12.03 4.81 26.00
CA VAL A 55 -11.71 4.78 24.56
C VAL A 55 -12.86 5.43 23.79
N TYR A 56 -12.52 6.49 23.06
CA TYR A 56 -13.41 7.15 22.13
C TYR A 56 -13.98 6.12 21.14
N ARG A 57 -15.31 5.99 21.13
CA ARG A 57 -16.02 5.21 20.11
C ARG A 57 -16.62 6.21 19.13
N PRO A 58 -15.98 6.46 17.99
CA PRO A 58 -16.54 7.38 17.03
C PRO A 58 -17.93 6.93 16.61
N ASN A 59 -18.85 7.88 16.55
CA ASN A 59 -20.12 7.64 15.87
C ASN A 59 -19.82 7.63 14.36
N TYR A 60 -19.79 6.45 13.74
CA TYR A 60 -19.32 6.21 12.37
C TYR A 60 -20.20 6.87 11.29
N ASN A 61 -21.19 7.64 11.67
CA ASN A 61 -22.31 7.90 10.80
C ASN A 61 -22.17 9.14 9.97
N ILE A 62 -21.26 9.97 9.91
CA ILE A 62 -21.12 11.12 8.99
C ILE A 62 -19.97 12.00 9.52
N LEU A 63 -19.11 12.49 8.64
CA LEU A 63 -18.15 13.55 8.98
C LEU A 63 -18.93 14.82 9.35
N THR A 64 -18.76 15.29 10.56
CA THR A 64 -19.32 16.57 11.01
C THR A 64 -18.38 17.73 10.60
N PRO A 65 -18.87 18.99 10.53
CA PRO A 65 -18.05 20.13 10.11
C PRO A 65 -16.79 20.39 10.94
N ASP A 66 -16.75 19.89 12.16
CA ASP A 66 -15.61 19.96 13.08
C ASP A 66 -14.61 18.79 12.90
N MET A 67 -15.00 17.70 12.24
CA MET A 67 -14.12 16.56 11.96
C MET A 67 -13.22 16.83 10.75
N ARG A 68 -12.24 17.68 10.92
CA ARG A 68 -11.29 18.02 9.85
C ARG A 68 -9.84 17.91 10.30
N SER A 69 -8.96 17.64 9.34
CA SER A 69 -7.52 17.69 9.56
C SER A 69 -7.06 19.14 9.83
N PRO A 70 -6.07 19.31 10.71
CA PRO A 70 -5.21 18.29 11.33
C PRO A 70 -5.70 17.76 12.67
N GLU A 71 -6.85 18.19 13.18
CA GLU A 71 -7.43 17.77 14.48
C GLU A 71 -7.99 16.36 14.40
N PHE A 72 -8.55 15.99 13.24
CA PHE A 72 -9.08 14.66 12.95
C PHE A 72 -8.40 14.06 11.72
N VAL A 73 -8.28 12.75 11.72
CA VAL A 73 -7.87 11.94 10.56
C VAL A 73 -8.79 10.74 10.41
N GLN A 74 -8.98 10.27 9.18
CA GLN A 74 -9.57 8.96 8.98
C GLN A 74 -8.47 7.89 9.04
N MET A 75 -8.81 6.69 9.48
CA MET A 75 -7.89 5.55 9.48
C MET A 75 -8.51 4.33 8.81
N SER A 76 -7.67 3.43 8.31
CA SER A 76 -8.15 2.18 7.70
C SER A 76 -8.89 1.32 8.73
N THR A 77 -9.94 0.62 8.30
CA THR A 77 -10.68 -0.36 9.13
C THR A 77 -9.74 -1.32 9.85
N ALA A 78 -8.71 -1.81 9.17
CA ALA A 78 -7.76 -2.75 9.75
C ALA A 78 -6.96 -2.12 10.91
N ALA A 79 -6.53 -0.87 10.77
CA ALA A 79 -5.88 -0.13 11.85
C ALA A 79 -6.83 0.12 13.02
N ALA A 80 -8.07 0.53 12.73
CA ALA A 80 -9.09 0.74 13.75
C ALA A 80 -9.43 -0.53 14.56
N ILE A 81 -9.48 -1.69 13.89
CA ILE A 81 -9.64 -2.99 14.56
C ILE A 81 -8.42 -3.33 15.42
N SER A 82 -7.20 -3.09 14.92
CA SER A 82 -5.95 -3.37 15.66
C SER A 82 -5.81 -2.52 16.92
N LEU A 83 -6.31 -1.29 16.90
CA LEU A 83 -6.34 -0.39 18.06
C LEU A 83 -7.55 -0.61 19.00
N GLY A 84 -8.46 -1.54 18.67
CA GLY A 84 -9.69 -1.76 19.44
C GLY A 84 -10.73 -0.64 19.32
N ILE A 85 -10.54 0.29 18.40
CA ILE A 85 -11.49 1.37 18.09
C ILE A 85 -12.73 0.82 17.38
N MET A 86 -12.53 -0.17 16.48
CA MET A 86 -13.60 -0.93 15.83
C MET A 86 -13.63 -2.38 16.29
N SER A 87 -14.82 -2.96 16.39
CA SER A 87 -14.96 -4.40 16.54
C SER A 87 -14.72 -5.10 15.21
N GLY A 88 -13.88 -6.15 15.22
CA GLY A 88 -13.58 -6.92 14.02
C GLY A 88 -12.67 -8.09 14.31
N LYS A 89 -12.43 -8.93 13.26
CA LYS A 89 -11.50 -10.06 13.34
C LYS A 89 -10.60 -10.02 12.12
N MET A 90 -9.31 -10.11 12.35
CA MET A 90 -8.35 -10.24 11.24
C MET A 90 -8.45 -11.63 10.62
N TYR A 91 -8.51 -11.68 9.30
CA TYR A 91 -8.52 -12.91 8.55
C TYR A 91 -7.10 -13.52 8.52
N ARG A 92 -6.95 -14.78 8.92
CA ARG A 92 -5.68 -15.53 8.92
C ARG A 92 -4.51 -14.79 9.58
N CYS A 93 -4.71 -14.18 10.71
CA CYS A 93 -3.62 -13.48 11.40
C CYS A 93 -2.92 -12.39 10.56
N SER A 94 -3.65 -11.74 9.65
CA SER A 94 -3.18 -10.55 8.96
C SER A 94 -3.10 -9.40 9.96
N CYS A 95 -2.03 -9.35 10.75
CA CYS A 95 -1.78 -8.20 11.62
C CYS A 95 -1.54 -6.97 10.75
N THR A 96 -2.27 -5.88 11.02
CA THR A 96 -1.99 -4.61 10.37
C THR A 96 -0.69 -4.05 10.93
N ARG A 97 0.33 -3.94 10.07
CA ARG A 97 1.64 -3.39 10.44
C ARG A 97 1.77 -1.92 10.08
N CYS A 98 0.88 -1.39 9.26
CA CYS A 98 0.86 0.02 8.90
C CYS A 98 -0.38 0.70 9.44
N LEU A 99 -0.18 1.77 10.21
CA LEU A 99 -1.23 2.71 10.57
C LEU A 99 -1.48 3.63 9.38
N ASN A 100 -2.46 3.28 8.55
CA ASN A 100 -2.83 4.08 7.39
C ASN A 100 -3.79 5.17 7.82
N LEU A 101 -3.35 6.43 7.70
CA LEU A 101 -4.15 7.62 7.94
C LEU A 101 -4.51 8.30 6.63
N LEU A 102 -5.64 8.94 6.60
CA LEU A 102 -6.15 9.74 5.49
C LEU A 102 -6.56 11.11 6.02
N LEU A 103 -6.07 12.18 5.38
CA LEU A 103 -6.56 13.53 5.67
C LEU A 103 -8.04 13.60 5.36
N THR A 104 -8.79 14.30 6.21
CA THR A 104 -10.24 14.39 6.09
C THR A 104 -10.73 15.83 6.19
N TYR A 105 -11.73 16.14 5.36
CA TYR A 105 -12.40 17.43 5.32
C TYR A 105 -13.88 17.22 5.00
N PRO A 106 -14.80 17.91 5.69
CA PRO A 106 -16.23 17.82 5.40
C PRO A 106 -16.59 18.20 3.97
N GLU A 107 -15.79 19.05 3.33
CA GLU A 107 -15.94 19.45 1.93
C GLU A 107 -15.51 18.35 0.94
N GLY A 108 -14.85 17.30 1.42
CA GLY A 108 -14.32 16.20 0.63
C GLY A 108 -13.12 16.55 -0.26
N CYS A 109 -12.75 15.63 -1.12
CA CYS A 109 -11.67 15.82 -2.09
C CYS A 109 -12.10 16.74 -3.24
N ARG A 110 -11.24 17.67 -3.64
CA ARG A 110 -11.48 18.58 -4.78
C ARG A 110 -11.16 17.98 -6.14
N ALA A 111 -10.52 16.83 -6.17
CA ALA A 111 -10.25 16.09 -7.40
C ALA A 111 -11.43 15.24 -7.83
N ASN A 112 -11.40 14.79 -9.09
CA ASN A 112 -12.44 13.95 -9.68
C ASN A 112 -11.83 12.74 -10.39
N CYS A 113 -10.89 12.05 -9.72
CA CYS A 113 -10.26 10.86 -10.29
C CYS A 113 -11.31 9.79 -10.60
N ALA A 114 -11.34 9.29 -11.83
CA ALA A 114 -12.41 8.44 -12.37
C ALA A 114 -12.64 7.13 -11.59
N TYR A 115 -11.60 6.62 -10.96
CA TYR A 115 -11.58 5.35 -10.23
C TYR A 115 -11.78 5.50 -8.72
N CYS A 116 -11.84 6.73 -8.21
CA CYS A 116 -11.64 6.98 -6.78
C CYS A 116 -12.96 7.13 -6.02
N GLY A 117 -13.07 6.43 -4.90
CA GLY A 117 -14.20 6.55 -3.98
C GLY A 117 -14.28 7.90 -3.24
N LEU A 118 -13.24 8.75 -3.34
CA LEU A 118 -13.23 10.11 -2.80
C LEU A 118 -13.44 11.18 -3.88
N ALA A 119 -13.76 10.79 -5.12
CA ALA A 119 -13.95 11.72 -6.23
C ALA A 119 -15.06 12.73 -5.91
N ARG A 120 -14.85 13.99 -6.27
CA ARG A 120 -15.76 15.12 -6.03
C ARG A 120 -17.18 14.86 -6.57
N HIS A 121 -17.30 14.16 -7.66
CA HIS A 121 -18.58 13.83 -8.34
C HIS A 121 -18.94 12.34 -8.18
N ARG A 122 -18.57 11.71 -7.05
CA ARG A 122 -19.00 10.35 -6.75
C ARG A 122 -20.52 10.29 -6.58
N GLU A 123 -21.17 9.43 -7.35
CA GLU A 123 -22.62 9.21 -7.29
C GLU A 123 -22.98 8.10 -6.29
N ALA A 124 -22.92 8.41 -5.00
CA ALA A 124 -23.29 7.50 -3.93
C ALA A 124 -23.96 8.27 -2.79
N ASP A 125 -24.74 7.54 -1.95
CA ASP A 125 -25.29 8.13 -0.73
C ASP A 125 -24.17 8.75 0.10
N ARG A 126 -24.41 9.95 0.60
CA ARG A 126 -23.39 10.72 1.33
C ARG A 126 -22.82 9.94 2.51
N ASP A 127 -23.68 9.34 3.31
CA ASP A 127 -23.27 8.53 4.46
C ASP A 127 -22.32 7.39 4.09
N TYR A 128 -22.51 6.81 2.89
CA TYR A 128 -21.64 5.79 2.36
C TYR A 128 -20.33 6.40 1.82
N ALA A 129 -20.43 7.47 1.03
CA ALA A 129 -19.30 8.11 0.39
C ALA A 129 -18.31 8.72 1.40
N ASP A 130 -18.81 9.34 2.49
CA ASP A 130 -17.99 10.03 3.48
C ASP A 130 -17.12 9.07 4.32
N ARG A 131 -17.48 7.81 4.41
CA ARG A 131 -16.78 6.83 5.26
C ARG A 131 -16.19 5.63 4.52
N ASN A 132 -16.63 5.36 3.27
CA ASN A 132 -16.20 4.18 2.52
C ASN A 132 -15.21 4.55 1.42
N PHE A 133 -14.00 4.02 1.55
CA PHE A 133 -12.91 4.20 0.59
C PHE A 133 -12.08 2.92 0.51
N ILE A 134 -11.68 2.54 -0.70
CA ILE A 134 -10.97 1.28 -0.95
C ILE A 134 -11.70 0.10 -0.29
N ARG A 135 -12.99 -0.05 -0.62
CA ARG A 135 -13.86 -1.20 -0.25
C ARG A 135 -14.17 -1.33 1.24
N VAL A 136 -13.70 -0.45 2.11
CA VAL A 136 -13.87 -0.51 3.57
C VAL A 136 -14.22 0.83 4.17
N ASP A 137 -14.76 0.81 5.37
CA ASP A 137 -15.01 2.02 6.14
C ASP A 137 -13.70 2.60 6.68
N TRP A 138 -13.65 3.92 6.72
CA TRP A 138 -12.53 4.69 7.27
C TRP A 138 -13.06 5.60 8.39
N PRO A 139 -13.09 5.13 9.64
CA PRO A 139 -13.57 5.95 10.76
C PRO A 139 -12.68 7.17 10.97
N ALA A 140 -13.30 8.32 11.27
CA ALA A 140 -12.59 9.50 11.70
C ALA A 140 -12.28 9.43 13.20
N VAL A 141 -11.08 9.83 13.59
CA VAL A 141 -10.60 9.84 14.98
C VAL A 141 -9.86 11.14 15.28
N PRO A 142 -9.92 11.66 16.51
CA PRO A 142 -9.07 12.76 16.93
C PRO A 142 -7.59 12.36 16.85
N MET A 143 -6.77 13.20 16.24
CA MET A 143 -5.34 12.91 16.05
C MET A 143 -4.61 12.77 17.39
N GLU A 144 -4.96 13.58 18.40
CA GLU A 144 -4.35 13.53 19.73
C GLU A 144 -4.65 12.20 20.43
N ASP A 145 -5.91 11.73 20.38
CA ASP A 145 -6.31 10.45 20.98
C ASP A 145 -5.55 9.29 20.33
N LEU A 146 -5.39 9.36 19.00
CA LEU A 146 -4.64 8.36 18.25
C LEU A 146 -3.17 8.31 18.67
N VAL A 147 -2.52 9.47 18.75
CA VAL A 147 -1.12 9.58 19.21
C VAL A 147 -0.99 9.05 20.66
N ASP A 148 -1.91 9.39 21.55
CA ASP A 148 -1.91 8.92 22.93
C ASP A 148 -2.07 7.39 23.05
N ILE A 149 -2.93 6.80 22.23
CA ILE A 149 -3.11 5.34 22.20
C ILE A 149 -1.83 4.66 21.76
N VAL A 150 -1.23 5.09 20.65
CA VAL A 150 -0.03 4.45 20.10
C VAL A 150 1.21 4.70 20.95
N ALA A 151 1.35 5.90 21.52
CA ALA A 151 2.47 6.21 22.42
C ALA A 151 2.46 5.37 23.71
N ARG A 152 1.27 5.03 24.23
CA ARG A 152 1.13 4.13 25.39
C ARG A 152 1.59 2.70 25.10
N ASP A 153 1.38 2.21 23.87
CA ASP A 153 1.84 0.89 23.47
C ASP A 153 3.37 0.83 23.37
N GLY A 154 4.00 1.96 23.11
CA GLY A 154 5.45 2.10 23.03
C GLY A 154 6.08 1.08 22.05
N GLU A 155 7.13 0.39 22.50
CA GLU A 155 7.82 -0.65 21.71
C GLU A 155 6.92 -1.88 21.44
N ASN A 156 5.88 -2.09 22.23
CA ASN A 156 4.92 -3.19 22.03
C ASN A 156 3.90 -2.92 20.92
N SER A 157 3.92 -1.74 20.30
CA SER A 157 3.04 -1.41 19.20
C SER A 157 3.16 -2.43 18.06
N THR A 158 2.02 -2.90 17.58
CA THR A 158 1.96 -3.80 16.41
C THR A 158 2.27 -3.07 15.10
N PHE A 159 2.32 -1.73 15.13
CA PHE A 159 2.62 -0.92 13.95
C PHE A 159 4.14 -0.81 13.74
N HIS A 160 4.54 -1.09 12.52
CA HIS A 160 5.93 -0.98 12.06
C HIS A 160 6.13 0.22 11.16
N ARG A 161 5.06 0.91 10.80
CA ARG A 161 5.04 2.14 9.99
C ARG A 161 3.73 2.89 10.19
N MET A 162 3.77 4.20 10.05
CA MET A 162 2.61 5.05 9.85
C MET A 162 2.65 5.64 8.45
N CYS A 163 1.49 5.79 7.80
CA CYS A 163 1.38 6.44 6.49
C CYS A 163 0.33 7.55 6.55
N ILE A 164 0.71 8.76 6.17
CA ILE A 164 -0.22 9.89 6.00
C ILE A 164 -0.57 9.96 4.52
N SER A 165 -1.83 9.71 4.18
CA SER A 165 -2.35 9.82 2.82
C SER A 165 -3.08 11.15 2.64
N MET A 166 -2.70 11.89 1.60
CA MET A 166 -3.28 13.18 1.25
C MET A 166 -4.50 13.01 0.36
N ILE A 167 -5.46 13.92 0.49
CA ILE A 167 -6.48 14.18 -0.53
C ILE A 167 -6.26 15.56 -1.14
N THR A 168 -6.87 15.86 -2.27
CA THR A 168 -6.75 17.17 -2.90
C THR A 168 -7.65 18.19 -2.21
N HIS A 169 -7.05 19.04 -1.42
CA HIS A 169 -7.73 20.11 -0.67
C HIS A 169 -6.78 21.30 -0.46
N PRO A 170 -7.25 22.58 -0.40
CA PRO A 170 -6.37 23.73 -0.22
C PRO A 170 -5.47 23.66 1.02
N ASN A 171 -5.90 23.01 2.07
CA ASN A 171 -5.15 22.90 3.33
C ASN A 171 -4.28 21.63 3.40
N SER A 172 -4.36 20.71 2.41
CA SER A 172 -3.79 19.39 2.50
C SER A 172 -2.28 19.40 2.75
N ASP A 173 -1.54 20.27 2.06
CA ASP A 173 -0.08 20.38 2.22
C ASP A 173 0.28 20.82 3.64
N LEU A 174 -0.37 21.89 4.16
CA LEU A 174 -0.15 22.41 5.51
C LEU A 174 -0.59 21.41 6.59
N ASP A 175 -1.74 20.77 6.42
CA ASP A 175 -2.28 19.87 7.43
C ASP A 175 -1.50 18.55 7.46
N THR A 176 -0.91 18.11 6.34
CA THR A 176 0.06 16.99 6.35
C THR A 176 1.26 17.30 7.24
N VAL A 177 1.81 18.50 7.14
CA VAL A 177 2.91 18.98 8.01
C VAL A 177 2.50 18.97 9.48
N LYS A 178 1.30 19.47 9.80
CA LYS A 178 0.80 19.50 11.19
C LYS A 178 0.54 18.12 11.76
N VAL A 179 -0.07 17.21 10.98
CA VAL A 179 -0.30 15.81 11.39
C VAL A 179 1.02 15.09 11.60
N LEU A 180 1.99 15.26 10.69
CA LEU A 180 3.33 14.70 10.85
C LEU A 180 3.99 15.22 12.14
N LYS A 181 3.94 16.53 12.37
CA LYS A 181 4.54 17.14 13.57
C LYS A 181 3.89 16.62 14.86
N LYS A 182 2.55 16.57 14.95
CA LYS A 182 1.83 16.02 16.09
C LYS A 182 2.28 14.58 16.40
N TRP A 183 2.57 13.80 15.37
CA TRP A 183 3.08 12.43 15.51
C TRP A 183 4.53 12.42 15.98
N THR A 184 5.44 13.09 15.28
CA THR A 184 6.89 13.01 15.53
C THR A 184 7.32 13.70 16.84
N ASP A 185 6.53 14.64 17.36
CA ASP A 185 6.73 15.25 18.69
C ASP A 185 6.55 14.23 19.83
N ARG A 186 5.85 13.11 19.60
CA ARG A 186 5.46 12.13 20.62
C ARG A 186 5.98 10.71 20.35
N ILE A 187 6.14 10.34 19.10
CA ILE A 187 6.52 9.00 18.66
C ILE A 187 7.77 9.11 17.79
N PRO A 188 8.92 8.65 18.29
CA PRO A 188 10.20 8.72 17.58
C PRO A 188 10.14 7.94 16.24
N ALA A 189 10.85 8.44 15.23
CA ALA A 189 10.88 7.85 13.89
C ALA A 189 11.53 6.46 13.83
N ASP A 190 12.42 6.15 14.76
CA ASP A 190 13.03 4.82 14.93
C ASP A 190 12.05 3.81 15.57
N GLN A 191 11.11 4.30 16.37
CA GLN A 191 10.03 3.47 16.92
C GLN A 191 8.99 3.13 15.86
N ILE A 192 8.44 4.14 15.14
CA ILE A 192 7.48 3.95 14.07
C ILE A 192 7.77 4.96 12.95
N PRO A 193 8.52 4.56 11.90
CA PRO A 193 8.83 5.44 10.78
C PRO A 193 7.59 5.86 10.01
N VAL A 194 7.64 7.07 9.40
CA VAL A 194 6.50 7.69 8.74
C VAL A 194 6.69 7.74 7.24
N SER A 195 5.69 7.31 6.47
CA SER A 195 5.59 7.53 5.03
C SER A 195 4.56 8.62 4.73
N ILE A 196 4.84 9.41 3.70
CA ILE A 196 3.87 10.34 3.10
C ILE A 196 3.42 9.75 1.76
N LEU A 197 2.10 9.61 1.57
CA LEU A 197 1.48 9.37 0.27
C LEU A 197 0.86 10.66 -0.23
N SER A 198 1.56 11.31 -1.17
CA SER A 198 1.22 12.64 -1.62
C SER A 198 0.30 12.68 -2.84
N ASN A 199 -0.53 13.71 -2.87
CA ASN A 199 -1.20 14.24 -4.05
C ASN A 199 -0.57 15.61 -4.38
N PRO A 200 0.57 15.67 -5.07
CA PRO A 200 1.45 16.85 -5.09
C PRO A 200 0.99 17.97 -6.03
N THR A 201 -0.32 18.16 -6.23
CA THR A 201 -0.87 19.13 -7.18
C THR A 201 -0.39 20.56 -6.92
N THR A 202 -0.27 20.94 -5.65
CA THR A 202 0.13 22.28 -5.20
C THR A 202 1.50 22.30 -4.52
N MET A 203 2.08 21.14 -4.21
CA MET A 203 3.33 21.01 -3.47
C MET A 203 4.52 21.63 -4.22
N LYS A 204 5.41 22.26 -3.46
CA LYS A 204 6.69 22.78 -3.91
C LYS A 204 7.83 21.93 -3.34
N ARG A 205 9.02 22.03 -3.93
CA ARG A 205 10.24 21.38 -3.40
C ARG A 205 10.50 21.71 -1.93
N SER A 206 10.18 22.94 -1.49
CA SER A 206 10.29 23.37 -0.08
C SER A 206 9.38 22.53 0.85
N ASP A 207 8.19 22.17 0.38
CA ASP A 207 7.22 21.42 1.18
C ASP A 207 7.69 19.96 1.35
N VAL A 208 8.22 19.36 0.28
CA VAL A 208 8.85 18.02 0.30
C VAL A 208 10.03 18.00 1.27
N LYS A 209 10.90 19.05 1.21
CA LYS A 209 12.02 19.19 2.15
C LYS A 209 11.55 19.34 3.59
N LEU A 210 10.55 20.16 3.84
CA LEU A 210 10.00 20.38 5.19
C LEU A 210 9.48 19.05 5.79
N LEU A 211 8.78 18.23 5.02
CA LEU A 211 8.32 16.92 5.48
C LEU A 211 9.49 16.00 5.85
N LYS A 212 10.57 16.00 5.05
CA LYS A 212 11.80 15.28 5.39
C LYS A 212 12.43 15.79 6.69
N ASP A 213 12.57 17.08 6.83
CA ASP A 213 13.19 17.74 8.00
C ASP A 213 12.38 17.46 9.29
N LEU A 214 11.06 17.26 9.18
CA LEU A 214 10.16 16.91 10.27
C LEU A 214 10.13 15.41 10.59
N GLY A 215 10.94 14.58 9.92
CA GLY A 215 11.10 13.17 10.24
C GLY A 215 10.30 12.20 9.36
N ALA A 216 9.73 12.63 8.23
CA ALA A 216 9.22 11.68 7.25
C ALA A 216 10.37 10.81 6.71
N ASP A 217 10.17 9.49 6.70
CA ASP A 217 11.17 8.50 6.28
C ASP A 217 11.11 8.20 4.79
N ILE A 218 9.88 8.05 4.25
CA ILE A 218 9.63 7.74 2.83
C ILE A 218 8.61 8.72 2.28
N PHE A 219 8.83 9.15 1.04
CA PHE A 219 7.90 9.98 0.30
C PHE A 219 7.43 9.27 -0.97
N THR A 220 6.12 9.09 -1.13
CA THR A 220 5.52 8.46 -2.30
C THR A 220 4.54 9.39 -2.98
N VAL A 221 4.47 9.28 -4.30
CA VAL A 221 3.55 10.04 -5.14
C VAL A 221 2.43 9.12 -5.63
N ALA A 222 1.18 9.53 -5.44
CA ALA A 222 0.02 8.83 -5.98
C ALA A 222 -0.07 9.07 -7.50
N LEU A 223 0.83 8.49 -8.28
CA LEU A 223 0.86 8.61 -9.74
C LEU A 223 -0.34 7.90 -10.37
N ASP A 224 -0.64 6.72 -9.87
CA ASP A 224 -1.79 5.85 -10.12
C ASP A 224 -1.91 5.32 -11.56
N ALA A 225 -1.49 6.05 -12.58
CA ALA A 225 -1.54 5.65 -13.99
C ALA A 225 -0.17 5.29 -14.54
N ALA A 226 -0.11 4.38 -15.52
CA ALA A 226 1.14 3.92 -16.13
C ALA A 226 1.65 4.84 -17.23
N THR A 227 0.79 5.63 -17.86
CA THR A 227 1.15 6.54 -18.95
C THR A 227 0.53 7.93 -18.78
N PRO A 228 1.11 8.99 -19.40
CA PRO A 228 0.54 10.33 -19.34
C PRO A 228 -0.88 10.41 -19.93
N GLU A 229 -1.17 9.63 -20.97
CA GLU A 229 -2.49 9.59 -21.62
C GLU A 229 -3.54 8.96 -20.69
N LEU A 230 -3.17 7.87 -20.02
CA LEU A 230 -4.05 7.24 -19.04
C LEU A 230 -4.26 8.15 -17.83
N PHE A 231 -3.19 8.79 -17.35
CA PHE A 231 -3.27 9.78 -16.27
C PHE A 231 -4.23 10.91 -16.61
N ASP A 232 -4.09 11.52 -17.80
CA ASP A 232 -4.97 12.62 -18.20
C ASP A 232 -6.43 12.17 -18.29
N ARG A 233 -6.68 11.01 -18.87
CA ARG A 233 -8.04 10.45 -19.04
C ARG A 233 -8.71 10.07 -17.72
N THR A 234 -7.96 9.58 -16.72
CA THR A 234 -8.53 9.02 -15.48
C THR A 234 -8.34 9.92 -14.25
N ARG A 235 -7.37 10.82 -14.27
CA ARG A 235 -6.97 11.62 -13.12
C ARG A 235 -6.75 13.11 -13.44
N GLY A 236 -6.45 13.44 -14.70
CA GLY A 236 -6.10 14.78 -15.15
C GLY A 236 -7.26 15.56 -15.74
N LYS A 237 -7.00 16.29 -16.83
CA LYS A 237 -7.96 17.16 -17.51
C LYS A 237 -9.15 16.40 -18.07
N GLY A 238 -8.94 15.16 -18.52
CA GLY A 238 -10.00 14.31 -19.09
C GLY A 238 -11.18 14.09 -18.14
N VAL A 239 -10.98 14.25 -16.84
CA VAL A 239 -12.02 14.15 -15.79
C VAL A 239 -12.21 15.45 -15.01
N ASN A 240 -11.81 16.58 -15.58
CA ASN A 240 -11.89 17.89 -14.92
C ASN A 240 -11.21 17.93 -13.54
N SER A 241 -10.10 17.24 -13.39
CA SER A 241 -9.26 17.23 -12.17
C SER A 241 -8.09 18.20 -12.31
N PRO A 242 -7.55 18.72 -11.18
CA PRO A 242 -6.46 19.68 -11.21
C PRO A 242 -5.07 19.06 -11.38
N HIS A 243 -4.98 17.74 -11.48
CA HIS A 243 -3.73 17.02 -11.53
C HIS A 243 -3.04 17.12 -12.88
N SER A 244 -1.71 17.12 -12.86
CA SER A 244 -0.86 17.16 -14.04
C SER A 244 0.25 16.11 -13.93
N TRP A 245 0.41 15.28 -14.97
CA TRP A 245 1.48 14.31 -15.06
C TRP A 245 2.86 14.93 -14.85
N ALA A 246 3.13 16.04 -15.52
CA ALA A 246 4.41 16.75 -15.40
C ALA A 246 4.69 17.20 -13.96
N LYS A 247 3.67 17.71 -13.25
CA LYS A 247 3.80 18.14 -11.85
C LYS A 247 4.08 16.98 -10.91
N TYR A 248 3.47 15.83 -11.17
CA TYR A 248 3.68 14.63 -10.37
C TYR A 248 5.11 14.09 -10.52
N TRP A 249 5.65 14.12 -11.75
CA TRP A 249 7.03 13.76 -12.02
C TRP A 249 8.04 14.78 -11.47
N GLU A 250 7.73 16.08 -11.53
CA GLU A 250 8.53 17.12 -10.88
C GLU A 250 8.72 16.80 -9.40
N VAL A 251 7.62 16.57 -8.67
CA VAL A 251 7.67 16.28 -7.22
C VAL A 251 8.30 14.91 -6.92
N LEU A 252 8.13 13.92 -7.78
CA LEU A 252 8.80 12.63 -7.66
C LEU A 252 10.33 12.78 -7.78
N ASN A 253 10.82 13.62 -8.71
CA ASN A 253 12.24 13.95 -8.81
C ASN A 253 12.75 14.75 -7.60
N ASP A 254 11.96 15.70 -7.10
CA ASP A 254 12.27 16.41 -5.86
C ASP A 254 12.39 15.43 -4.68
N ALA A 255 11.49 14.45 -4.59
CA ALA A 255 11.54 13.44 -3.55
C ALA A 255 12.78 12.54 -3.69
N LYS A 256 13.16 12.15 -4.90
CA LYS A 256 14.41 11.43 -5.17
C LYS A 256 15.62 12.20 -4.61
N ASP A 257 15.74 13.47 -4.94
CA ASP A 257 16.88 14.31 -4.52
C ASP A 257 16.92 14.52 -3.00
N ILE A 258 15.75 14.67 -2.37
CA ILE A 258 15.62 15.04 -0.95
C ILE A 258 15.68 13.81 -0.04
N PHE A 259 14.96 12.75 -0.38
CA PHE A 259 14.86 11.55 0.44
C PHE A 259 15.96 10.54 0.17
N GLY A 260 16.46 10.51 -1.07
CA GLY A 260 17.52 9.62 -1.50
C GLY A 260 17.02 8.24 -1.92
N GLU A 261 17.98 7.38 -2.24
CA GLU A 261 17.73 6.03 -2.77
C GLU A 261 16.89 5.18 -1.80
N GLN A 262 15.95 4.42 -2.35
CA GLN A 262 14.99 3.56 -1.64
C GLN A 262 14.05 4.30 -0.66
N LYS A 263 14.05 5.63 -0.64
CA LYS A 263 13.20 6.44 0.24
C LYS A 263 12.15 7.25 -0.50
N PHE A 264 11.96 7.00 -1.78
CA PHE A 264 10.89 7.58 -2.60
C PHE A 264 10.28 6.54 -3.54
N GLY A 265 9.10 6.82 -4.05
CA GLY A 265 8.44 5.92 -4.99
C GLY A 265 7.09 6.41 -5.47
N ALA A 266 6.39 5.55 -6.21
CA ALA A 266 5.06 5.86 -6.74
C ALA A 266 4.05 4.76 -6.47
N HIS A 267 2.79 5.15 -6.27
CA HIS A 267 1.65 4.26 -6.31
C HIS A 267 1.17 4.13 -7.75
N ILE A 268 0.78 2.92 -8.15
CA ILE A 268 0.30 2.57 -9.49
C ILE A 268 -0.94 1.68 -9.33
N ILE A 269 -2.03 2.03 -10.01
CA ILE A 269 -3.22 1.19 -10.09
C ILE A 269 -3.16 0.42 -11.41
N VAL A 270 -3.30 -0.89 -11.34
CA VAL A 270 -3.23 -1.79 -12.50
C VAL A 270 -4.62 -2.25 -12.89
N GLY A 271 -4.96 -2.12 -14.17
CA GLY A 271 -6.22 -2.58 -14.75
C GLY A 271 -7.18 -1.46 -15.14
N MET A 272 -6.68 -0.22 -15.29
CA MET A 272 -7.48 0.93 -15.73
C MET A 272 -7.51 1.13 -17.26
N GLY A 273 -6.86 0.23 -18.01
CA GLY A 273 -6.82 0.27 -19.48
C GLY A 273 -5.42 0.37 -20.08
N GLU A 274 -4.39 0.29 -19.26
CA GLU A 274 -3.00 0.14 -19.68
C GLU A 274 -2.66 -1.32 -20.02
N THR A 275 -1.57 -1.51 -20.75
CA THR A 275 -0.97 -2.83 -20.99
C THR A 275 -0.04 -3.23 -19.83
N GLU A 276 0.24 -4.53 -19.68
CA GLU A 276 1.23 -5.01 -18.70
C GLU A 276 2.64 -4.44 -19.00
N ASN A 277 2.99 -4.31 -20.28
CA ASN A 277 4.27 -3.71 -20.69
C ASN A 277 4.38 -2.24 -20.23
N GLU A 278 3.35 -1.43 -20.37
CA GLU A 278 3.36 -0.03 -19.91
C GLU A 278 3.57 0.06 -18.40
N VAL A 279 2.85 -0.77 -17.62
CA VAL A 279 3.04 -0.82 -16.15
C VAL A 279 4.46 -1.21 -15.79
N LEU A 280 4.99 -2.29 -16.41
CA LEU A 280 6.30 -2.81 -16.06
C LEU A 280 7.45 -1.90 -16.53
N SER A 281 7.26 -1.18 -17.64
CA SER A 281 8.18 -0.13 -18.08
C SER A 281 8.24 1.02 -17.08
N LEU A 282 7.10 1.44 -16.50
CA LEU A 282 7.07 2.43 -15.42
C LEU A 282 7.74 1.91 -14.14
N VAL A 283 7.50 0.63 -13.77
CA VAL A 283 8.18 -0.01 -12.63
C VAL A 283 9.69 0.00 -12.84
N GLN A 284 10.17 -0.37 -14.04
CA GLN A 284 11.60 -0.34 -14.37
C GLN A 284 12.17 1.07 -14.27
N GLN A 285 11.47 2.07 -14.78
CA GLN A 285 11.90 3.48 -14.69
C GLN A 285 12.06 3.92 -13.24
N LEU A 286 11.12 3.56 -12.35
CA LEU A 286 11.21 3.89 -10.93
C LEU A 286 12.41 3.20 -10.27
N VAL A 287 12.66 1.94 -10.57
CA VAL A 287 13.82 1.19 -10.06
C VAL A 287 15.14 1.76 -10.58
N ASP A 288 15.21 2.13 -11.85
CA ASP A 288 16.41 2.77 -12.44
C ASP A 288 16.71 4.14 -11.84
N MET A 289 15.68 4.84 -11.32
CA MET A 289 15.84 6.07 -10.55
C MET A 289 16.29 5.83 -9.10
N GLY A 290 16.32 4.57 -8.63
CA GLY A 290 16.59 4.20 -7.24
C GLY A 290 15.36 4.27 -6.33
N GLY A 291 14.17 4.39 -6.89
CA GLY A 291 12.89 4.39 -6.19
C GLY A 291 12.23 3.00 -6.15
N HIS A 292 11.00 2.97 -5.70
CA HIS A 292 10.20 1.75 -5.62
C HIS A 292 8.77 1.96 -6.08
N SER A 293 8.09 0.85 -6.45
CA SER A 293 6.71 0.85 -6.90
C SER A 293 5.78 0.20 -5.87
N HIS A 294 4.63 0.82 -5.64
CA HIS A 294 3.54 0.22 -4.87
C HIS A 294 2.34 0.03 -5.78
N MET A 295 1.91 -1.21 -5.96
CA MET A 295 0.84 -1.52 -6.89
C MET A 295 -0.47 -1.82 -6.17
N PHE A 296 -1.55 -1.38 -6.80
CA PHE A 296 -2.94 -1.64 -6.42
C PHE A 296 -3.67 -2.30 -7.58
N CYS A 297 -4.46 -3.30 -7.27
CA CYS A 297 -5.37 -3.92 -8.23
C CYS A 297 -6.60 -3.02 -8.40
N PHE A 298 -6.88 -2.56 -9.62
CA PHE A 298 -8.09 -1.77 -9.87
C PHE A 298 -9.34 -2.54 -9.41
N PHE A 299 -10.16 -1.83 -8.69
CA PHE A 299 -11.48 -2.26 -8.26
C PHE A 299 -12.49 -1.14 -8.58
N PRO A 300 -13.63 -1.45 -9.20
CA PRO A 300 -14.66 -0.45 -9.50
C PRO A 300 -15.33 0.04 -8.21
N GLU A 301 -14.94 1.23 -7.77
CA GLU A 301 -15.53 1.86 -6.59
C GLU A 301 -16.95 2.34 -6.90
N LYS A 302 -17.93 1.92 -6.10
CA LYS A 302 -19.35 2.26 -6.29
C LYS A 302 -19.55 3.78 -6.41
N GLY A 303 -20.19 4.21 -7.48
CA GLY A 303 -20.50 5.60 -7.77
C GLY A 303 -19.34 6.42 -8.35
N SER A 304 -18.17 5.82 -8.57
CA SER A 304 -17.09 6.45 -9.34
C SER A 304 -17.36 6.41 -10.84
N LEU A 305 -16.69 7.24 -11.62
CA LEU A 305 -16.87 7.26 -13.08
C LEU A 305 -16.49 5.93 -13.76
N MET A 306 -15.72 5.08 -13.11
CA MET A 306 -15.30 3.77 -13.60
C MET A 306 -15.98 2.60 -12.88
N ASP A 307 -17.06 2.82 -12.13
CA ASP A 307 -17.76 1.76 -11.38
C ASP A 307 -18.43 0.70 -12.28
N HIS A 308 -18.68 1.05 -13.54
CA HIS A 308 -19.25 0.17 -14.56
C HIS A 308 -18.22 -0.77 -15.21
N LEU A 309 -16.92 -0.56 -14.97
CA LEU A 309 -15.87 -1.39 -15.54
C LEU A 309 -15.67 -2.67 -14.72
N PRO A 310 -15.19 -3.76 -15.34
CA PRO A 310 -14.83 -4.97 -14.59
C PRO A 310 -13.58 -4.71 -13.74
N ALA A 311 -13.49 -5.38 -12.59
CA ALA A 311 -12.25 -5.44 -11.83
C ALA A 311 -11.14 -6.10 -12.66
N THR A 312 -9.88 -5.79 -12.34
CA THR A 312 -8.71 -6.36 -13.02
C THR A 312 -8.76 -7.89 -13.06
N PRO A 313 -8.61 -8.53 -14.22
CA PRO A 313 -8.50 -9.98 -14.32
C PRO A 313 -7.38 -10.54 -13.44
N ARG A 314 -7.64 -11.64 -12.74
CA ARG A 314 -6.66 -12.20 -11.78
C ARG A 314 -5.38 -12.72 -12.44
N ASP A 315 -5.45 -13.19 -13.66
CA ASP A 315 -4.30 -13.63 -14.44
C ASP A 315 -3.38 -12.45 -14.80
N GLN A 316 -3.94 -11.33 -15.28
CA GLN A 316 -3.23 -10.08 -15.50
C GLN A 316 -2.56 -9.61 -14.22
N TRP A 317 -3.33 -9.52 -13.12
CA TRP A 317 -2.80 -9.09 -11.84
C TRP A 317 -1.63 -9.97 -11.36
N ARG A 318 -1.74 -11.30 -11.47
CA ARG A 318 -0.66 -12.22 -11.07
C ARG A 318 0.60 -12.07 -11.92
N ARG A 319 0.47 -11.89 -13.24
CA ARG A 319 1.62 -11.65 -14.11
C ARG A 319 2.34 -10.36 -13.73
N VAL A 320 1.59 -9.28 -13.54
CA VAL A 320 2.18 -7.98 -13.16
C VAL A 320 2.81 -8.04 -11.76
N GLN A 321 2.18 -8.69 -10.77
CA GLN A 321 2.78 -8.88 -9.45
C GLN A 321 4.13 -9.62 -9.53
N LEU A 322 4.16 -10.73 -10.28
CA LEU A 322 5.36 -11.54 -10.43
C LEU A 322 6.46 -10.75 -11.16
N ALA A 323 6.16 -10.15 -12.31
CA ALA A 323 7.11 -9.36 -13.09
C ALA A 323 7.66 -8.16 -12.28
N ARG A 324 6.79 -7.42 -11.59
CA ARG A 324 7.22 -6.34 -10.70
C ARG A 324 8.19 -6.83 -9.63
N TYR A 325 7.89 -7.96 -8.98
CA TYR A 325 8.78 -8.53 -7.96
C TYR A 325 10.15 -8.90 -8.55
N LEU A 326 10.17 -9.44 -9.75
CA LEU A 326 11.42 -9.78 -10.44
C LEU A 326 12.26 -8.52 -10.75
N ILE A 327 11.62 -7.43 -11.14
CA ILE A 327 12.30 -6.15 -11.39
C ILE A 327 12.81 -5.54 -10.08
N ASP A 328 11.97 -5.45 -9.04
CA ASP A 328 12.32 -4.78 -7.79
C ASP A 328 13.37 -5.55 -6.96
N TYR A 329 13.36 -6.90 -6.99
CA TYR A 329 14.13 -7.71 -6.03
C TYR A 329 15.01 -8.79 -6.64
N ALA A 330 14.74 -9.25 -7.88
CA ALA A 330 15.52 -10.31 -8.51
C ALA A 330 16.48 -9.81 -9.61
N GLY A 331 16.54 -8.50 -9.84
CA GLY A 331 17.44 -7.89 -10.82
C GLY A 331 17.09 -8.18 -12.27
N VAL A 332 15.91 -8.75 -12.55
CA VAL A 332 15.42 -8.93 -13.92
C VAL A 332 14.99 -7.57 -14.45
N ARG A 333 15.32 -7.31 -15.70
CA ARG A 333 14.90 -6.08 -16.36
C ARG A 333 13.71 -6.33 -17.29
N VAL A 334 12.89 -5.29 -17.47
CA VAL A 334 11.71 -5.38 -18.36
C VAL A 334 12.11 -5.74 -19.81
N GLU A 335 13.30 -5.32 -20.27
CA GLU A 335 13.83 -5.62 -21.58
C GLU A 335 14.18 -7.11 -21.78
N GLN A 336 14.33 -7.87 -20.71
CA GLN A 336 14.55 -9.32 -20.74
C GLN A 336 13.23 -10.10 -20.83
N MET A 337 12.09 -9.43 -20.57
CA MET A 337 10.77 -10.04 -20.67
C MET A 337 10.26 -10.01 -22.11
N THR A 338 9.39 -10.94 -22.48
CA THR A 338 8.70 -10.90 -23.77
C THR A 338 7.22 -10.64 -23.59
N PHE A 339 6.64 -9.91 -24.53
CA PHE A 339 5.25 -9.52 -24.52
C PHE A 339 4.56 -9.95 -25.81
N ASP A 340 3.27 -10.21 -25.76
CA ASP A 340 2.46 -10.41 -26.95
C ASP A 340 2.02 -9.07 -27.58
N ASP A 341 1.29 -9.17 -28.69
CA ASP A 341 0.72 -8.02 -29.43
C ASP A 341 -0.26 -7.16 -28.63
N LYS A 342 -0.76 -7.67 -27.50
CA LYS A 342 -1.60 -6.93 -26.53
C LYS A 342 -0.81 -6.41 -25.33
N GLY A 343 0.52 -6.51 -25.37
CA GLY A 343 1.40 -6.08 -24.28
C GLY A 343 1.33 -6.93 -23.01
N ARG A 344 0.82 -8.18 -23.10
CA ARG A 344 0.77 -9.11 -21.96
C ARG A 344 2.09 -9.88 -21.85
N VAL A 345 2.60 -10.07 -20.63
CA VAL A 345 3.82 -10.86 -20.39
C VAL A 345 3.65 -12.30 -20.86
N ARG A 346 4.56 -12.77 -21.69
CA ARG A 346 4.65 -14.16 -22.17
C ARG A 346 5.83 -14.90 -21.57
N ASP A 347 6.94 -14.21 -21.37
CA ASP A 347 8.12 -14.75 -20.70
C ASP A 347 8.66 -13.73 -19.71
N PHE A 348 9.12 -14.19 -18.57
CA PHE A 348 9.58 -13.33 -17.45
C PHE A 348 11.10 -13.09 -17.47
N GLY A 349 11.83 -13.58 -18.46
CA GLY A 349 13.28 -13.42 -18.56
C GLY A 349 14.09 -14.24 -17.57
N LEU A 350 13.48 -15.28 -16.97
CA LEU A 350 14.14 -16.19 -16.03
C LEU A 350 13.97 -17.66 -16.46
N PRO A 351 14.96 -18.54 -16.16
CA PRO A 351 14.78 -19.98 -16.30
C PRO A 351 13.56 -20.50 -15.51
N ASN A 352 12.82 -21.45 -16.10
CA ASN A 352 11.58 -21.96 -15.51
C ASN A 352 11.75 -22.49 -14.07
N GLY A 353 12.88 -23.11 -13.74
CA GLY A 353 13.15 -23.61 -12.39
C GLY A 353 13.29 -22.50 -11.34
N GLU A 354 13.96 -21.40 -11.69
CA GLU A 354 14.11 -20.23 -10.80
C GLU A 354 12.78 -19.51 -10.63
N LEU A 355 12.04 -19.33 -11.71
CA LEU A 355 10.71 -18.73 -11.69
C LEU A 355 9.74 -19.55 -10.83
N ASP A 356 9.76 -20.87 -10.94
CA ASP A 356 8.94 -21.76 -10.14
C ASP A 356 9.28 -21.67 -8.65
N ASN A 357 10.56 -21.58 -8.31
CA ASN A 357 11.01 -21.37 -6.92
C ASN A 357 10.45 -20.07 -6.34
N ILE A 358 10.53 -18.95 -7.07
CA ILE A 358 9.99 -17.66 -6.63
C ILE A 358 8.46 -17.74 -6.44
N ILE A 359 7.75 -18.37 -7.39
CA ILE A 359 6.29 -18.56 -7.27
C ILE A 359 5.95 -19.37 -6.01
N ASP A 360 6.71 -20.41 -5.70
CA ASP A 360 6.45 -21.29 -4.56
C ASP A 360 6.70 -20.63 -3.20
N THR A 361 7.56 -19.60 -3.14
CA THR A 361 7.67 -18.77 -1.93
C THR A 361 6.40 -17.97 -1.66
N GLY A 362 5.64 -17.61 -2.68
CA GLY A 362 4.46 -16.73 -2.60
C GLY A 362 4.77 -15.26 -2.34
N ILE A 363 6.02 -14.89 -2.12
CA ILE A 363 6.43 -13.54 -1.73
C ILE A 363 6.06 -12.48 -2.77
N ALA A 364 6.18 -12.80 -4.06
CA ALA A 364 5.83 -11.92 -5.17
C ALA A 364 4.35 -11.49 -5.18
N PHE A 365 3.48 -12.25 -4.52
CA PHE A 365 2.02 -12.04 -4.50
C PHE A 365 1.53 -11.38 -3.22
N ARG A 366 2.44 -11.02 -2.32
CA ARG A 366 2.12 -10.21 -1.15
C ARG A 366 1.80 -8.78 -1.55
N THR A 367 1.10 -8.07 -0.66
CA THR A 367 0.85 -6.64 -0.82
C THR A 367 2.18 -5.90 -0.96
N SER A 368 2.33 -5.10 -2.02
CA SER A 368 3.46 -4.19 -2.18
C SER A 368 3.23 -2.91 -1.37
N GLY A 369 4.27 -2.38 -0.74
CA GLY A 369 4.14 -1.19 0.10
C GLY A 369 5.47 -0.80 0.74
N CYS A 370 5.49 0.32 1.45
CA CYS A 370 6.67 0.74 2.18
C CYS A 370 7.14 -0.32 3.18
N PRO A 371 8.45 -0.54 3.32
CA PRO A 371 9.02 -1.44 4.32
C PRO A 371 8.71 -0.94 5.74
N GLY A 372 8.78 -1.84 6.71
CA GLY A 372 8.66 -1.53 8.12
C GLY A 372 9.99 -1.16 8.78
N LYS A 373 10.00 -1.18 10.11
CA LYS A 373 11.16 -0.91 10.93
C LYS A 373 12.12 -2.09 11.07
N PHE A 374 11.69 -3.29 10.73
CA PHE A 374 12.48 -4.51 10.80
C PHE A 374 12.96 -4.95 9.42
N ALA A 375 14.12 -5.61 9.36
CA ALA A 375 14.71 -6.04 8.10
C ALA A 375 13.84 -7.04 7.31
N ASP A 376 13.00 -7.82 7.99
CA ASP A 376 12.06 -8.77 7.39
C ASP A 376 10.69 -8.14 7.00
N ASP A 377 10.48 -6.85 7.29
CA ASP A 377 9.29 -6.11 6.91
C ASP A 377 9.41 -5.59 5.46
N ILE A 378 9.50 -6.48 4.48
CA ILE A 378 9.58 -6.11 3.05
C ILE A 378 8.43 -5.16 2.67
N SER A 379 7.24 -5.37 3.25
CA SER A 379 6.11 -4.44 3.21
C SER A 379 5.41 -4.43 4.56
N ALA A 380 5.48 -3.32 5.26
CA ALA A 380 4.65 -3.07 6.43
C ALA A 380 3.26 -2.60 6.03
N CYS A 381 3.13 -1.93 4.88
CA CYS A 381 1.85 -1.50 4.33
C CYS A 381 1.12 -2.68 3.67
N ASP A 382 0.59 -3.58 4.50
CA ASP A 382 -0.04 -4.84 4.09
C ASP A 382 -1.55 -4.72 3.79
N ARG A 383 -2.19 -3.63 4.11
CA ARG A 383 -3.57 -3.21 3.77
C ARG A 383 -4.61 -4.33 3.81
N PRO A 384 -4.76 -5.09 4.92
CA PRO A 384 -5.79 -6.11 5.00
C PRO A 384 -7.18 -5.47 4.86
N TYR A 385 -8.10 -6.19 4.23
CA TYR A 385 -9.46 -5.79 3.84
C TYR A 385 -9.57 -4.80 2.66
N GLY A 386 -8.71 -3.83 2.51
CA GLY A 386 -8.73 -2.88 1.41
C GLY A 386 -8.54 -3.59 0.06
N ASP A 387 -7.30 -3.85 -0.33
CA ASP A 387 -6.98 -4.62 -1.55
C ASP A 387 -7.48 -6.07 -1.50
N SER A 388 -7.76 -6.58 -0.31
CA SER A 388 -7.85 -8.00 -0.05
C SER A 388 -8.91 -8.34 0.98
N PRO A 389 -10.19 -8.05 0.72
CA PRO A 389 -11.25 -8.60 1.55
C PRO A 389 -11.18 -10.14 1.50
N PRO A 390 -11.57 -10.85 2.57
CA PRO A 390 -11.46 -12.30 2.66
C PRO A 390 -12.13 -13.08 1.52
N SER A 391 -13.13 -12.47 0.88
CA SER A 391 -13.86 -13.05 -0.28
C SER A 391 -13.15 -12.84 -1.62
N ASP A 392 -12.19 -11.90 -1.70
CA ASP A 392 -11.54 -11.50 -2.95
C ASP A 392 -10.11 -10.99 -2.72
N ILE A 393 -9.19 -11.92 -2.42
CA ILE A 393 -7.79 -11.60 -2.13
C ILE A 393 -7.03 -11.32 -3.42
N ALA A 394 -6.88 -10.03 -3.74
CA ALA A 394 -6.05 -9.58 -4.86
C ALA A 394 -4.56 -9.65 -4.50
N SER A 395 -4.13 -9.03 -3.41
CA SER A 395 -2.79 -9.15 -2.86
C SER A 395 -2.85 -9.83 -1.49
N TYR A 396 -1.85 -10.60 -1.12
CA TYR A 396 -1.86 -11.30 0.16
C TYR A 396 -1.27 -10.40 1.26
N PRO A 397 -2.07 -9.99 2.27
CA PRO A 397 -1.57 -9.21 3.40
C PRO A 397 -0.81 -10.07 4.43
N PHE A 398 -0.59 -11.33 4.13
CA PHE A 398 0.12 -12.34 4.92
C PHE A 398 0.90 -13.26 3.99
N GLN A 399 1.75 -14.11 4.56
CA GLN A 399 2.48 -15.11 3.78
C GLN A 399 1.51 -16.13 3.18
N PRO A 400 1.47 -16.31 1.84
CA PRO A 400 0.66 -17.33 1.19
C PRO A 400 1.03 -18.76 1.64
N ILE A 401 0.02 -19.57 1.90
CA ILE A 401 0.19 -20.98 2.22
C ILE A 401 0.05 -21.87 0.96
N LYS A 402 0.39 -23.15 1.05
CA LYS A 402 0.34 -24.11 -0.09
C LYS A 402 -0.97 -24.06 -0.88
N LYS A 403 -2.12 -23.87 -0.22
CA LYS A 403 -3.43 -23.73 -0.88
C LYS A 403 -3.49 -22.46 -1.73
N ASP A 404 -2.95 -21.37 -1.23
CA ASP A 404 -2.91 -20.07 -1.94
C ASP A 404 -1.98 -20.18 -3.15
N ILE A 405 -0.79 -20.78 -2.99
CA ILE A 405 0.16 -21.01 -4.08
C ILE A 405 -0.48 -21.84 -5.19
N LYS A 406 -1.22 -22.90 -4.83
CA LYS A 406 -1.96 -23.71 -5.82
C LYS A 406 -2.96 -22.86 -6.62
N ASN A 407 -3.64 -21.91 -5.95
CA ASN A 407 -4.58 -21.01 -6.60
C ASN A 407 -3.86 -19.97 -7.49
N ILE A 408 -2.77 -19.38 -6.99
CA ILE A 408 -1.91 -18.48 -7.76
C ILE A 408 -1.41 -19.14 -9.04
N ARG A 409 -0.90 -20.37 -8.93
CA ARG A 409 -0.43 -21.13 -10.10
C ARG A 409 -1.55 -21.42 -11.11
N LYS A 410 -2.79 -21.65 -10.66
CA LYS A 410 -3.93 -21.76 -11.58
C LYS A 410 -4.19 -20.45 -12.31
N GLN A 411 -4.16 -19.33 -11.59
CA GLN A 411 -4.35 -17.99 -12.17
C GLN A 411 -3.26 -17.65 -13.19
N LEU A 412 -1.99 -17.97 -12.92
CA LEU A 412 -0.89 -17.79 -13.86
C LEU A 412 -0.97 -18.74 -15.08
N LYS A 413 -1.56 -19.92 -14.96
CA LYS A 413 -1.65 -20.94 -16.03
C LYS A 413 -2.79 -20.71 -17.01
N MET A 414 -3.75 -19.86 -16.71
CA MET A 414 -4.90 -19.60 -17.59
C MET A 414 -4.49 -19.19 -19.03
N HIS A 415 -3.21 -18.81 -19.24
CA HIS A 415 -2.66 -18.53 -20.56
C HIS A 415 -1.83 -19.66 -21.19
N LYS A 416 -1.59 -20.79 -20.49
CA LYS A 416 -0.87 -21.92 -21.14
C LYS A 416 -1.73 -22.65 -22.18
N SER A 417 -3.06 -22.56 -22.10
CA SER A 417 -3.96 -23.15 -23.11
C SER A 417 -3.86 -22.50 -24.49
N GLU A 418 -3.47 -21.24 -24.57
CA GLU A 418 -3.27 -20.54 -25.85
C GLU A 418 -1.90 -20.82 -26.50
N ARG A 419 -0.95 -21.47 -25.78
CA ARG A 419 0.38 -21.80 -26.31
C ARG A 419 0.43 -23.13 -27.09
N LEU A 420 -0.64 -23.93 -27.07
CA LEU A 420 -0.68 -25.27 -27.69
C LEU A 420 -1.46 -25.30 -29.02
N GLU A 421 -1.96 -24.17 -29.50
CA GLU A 421 -2.73 -24.09 -30.75
C GLU A 421 -2.04 -23.27 -31.84
N ASN A 422 -0.72 -23.01 -31.76
CA ASN A 422 0.08 -22.42 -32.85
C ASN A 422 1.35 -23.22 -33.10
#